data_b86b53012c6d6f57809fcd47bd4b21b3
#
_entry.id   b86b53012c6d6f57809fcd47bd4b21b3
#
_cell.length_a   1.000
_cell.length_b   1.000
_cell.length_c   1.000
_cell.angle_alpha   90.00
_cell.angle_beta   90.00
_cell.angle_gamma   90.00
#
_symmetry.space_group_name_H-M   'P 1'
#
loop_
_entity.id
_entity.type
_entity.pdbx_description
1 polymer ?
#
loop_
_entity_poly.entity_id
_entity_poly.type
_entity_poly.pdbx_seq_one_letter_code
_entity_poly.pdbx_strand_id
1 'polypeptide(L)'
;VPTAEEHCQRGLDLLAAGSPAEAAEAFLAAIAVESALPGPAAPSPANIEAHHGLVRALRDAGRLEQSIGAALALTTLTPADPLAHTALSISLQAGGHVPEAEAAAARARVLEWKIQLQSPPEKSLSTQDLEP
;
A
#
# COMPACT_ATOMS: atom_id res chain seq x y z
N VAL A 1 26.28 0.35 1.22
CA VAL A 1 25.06 1.02 0.77
C VAL A 1 23.87 0.22 1.25
N PRO A 2 22.92 0.84 2.00
CA PRO A 2 21.76 0.10 2.47
C PRO A 2 20.89 -0.42 1.34
N THR A 3 20.30 -1.59 1.54
CA THR A 3 19.36 -2.18 0.58
C THR A 3 17.98 -1.55 0.75
N ALA A 4 17.09 -1.81 -0.22
CA ALA A 4 15.70 -1.37 -0.12
C ALA A 4 15.04 -1.94 1.14
N GLU A 5 15.30 -3.20 1.47
CA GLU A 5 14.77 -3.85 2.66
C GLU A 5 15.24 -3.17 3.94
N GLU A 6 16.53 -2.79 3.99
CA GLU A 6 17.08 -2.08 5.15
C GLU A 6 16.46 -0.71 5.32
N HIS A 7 16.26 0.03 4.22
CA HIS A 7 15.58 1.31 4.28
C HIS A 7 14.11 1.15 4.72
N CYS A 8 13.41 0.13 4.23
CA CYS A 8 12.05 -0.15 4.65
C CYS A 8 11.98 -0.44 6.14
N GLN A 9 12.89 -1.27 6.64
CA GLN A 9 12.91 -1.60 8.06
C GLN A 9 13.15 -0.35 8.90
N ARG A 10 14.06 0.51 8.46
CA ARG A 10 14.31 1.77 9.15
C ARG A 10 13.05 2.64 9.17
N GLY A 11 12.33 2.68 8.06
CA GLY A 11 11.07 3.42 7.98
C GLY A 11 10.03 2.89 8.96
N LEU A 12 9.88 1.58 9.04
CA LEU A 12 8.95 0.95 9.98
C LEU A 12 9.35 1.25 11.42
N ASP A 13 10.64 1.18 11.74
CA ASP A 13 11.14 1.49 13.07
C ASP A 13 10.86 2.96 13.44
N LEU A 14 11.03 3.86 12.49
CA LEU A 14 10.77 5.29 12.71
C LEU A 14 9.28 5.56 12.90
N LEU A 15 8.40 4.85 12.17
CA LEU A 15 6.97 4.95 12.40
C LEU A 15 6.62 4.48 13.81
N ALA A 16 7.19 3.36 14.24
CA ALA A 16 6.96 2.82 15.58
C ALA A 16 7.48 3.77 16.66
N ALA A 17 8.53 4.52 16.35
CA ALA A 17 9.11 5.48 17.27
C ALA A 17 8.37 6.83 17.29
N GLY A 18 7.35 7.00 16.45
CA GLY A 18 6.60 8.24 16.40
C GLY A 18 7.28 9.35 15.59
N SER A 19 8.12 8.97 14.62
CA SER A 19 8.85 9.92 13.76
C SER A 19 8.42 9.73 12.29
N PRO A 20 7.15 10.06 11.95
CA PRO A 20 6.64 9.77 10.60
C PRO A 20 7.32 10.57 9.49
N ALA A 21 7.75 11.79 9.75
CA ALA A 21 8.43 12.58 8.73
C ALA A 21 9.78 11.94 8.34
N GLU A 22 10.53 11.46 9.32
CA GLU A 22 11.78 10.75 9.06
C GLU A 22 11.51 9.39 8.41
N ALA A 23 10.43 8.73 8.82
CA ALA A 23 10.03 7.47 8.21
C ALA A 23 9.76 7.65 6.71
N ALA A 24 9.09 8.75 6.34
CA ALA A 24 8.82 9.04 4.92
C ALA A 24 10.13 9.14 4.14
N GLU A 25 11.15 9.77 4.70
CA GLU A 25 12.46 9.86 4.05
C GLU A 25 13.11 8.49 3.87
N ALA A 26 12.97 7.62 4.86
CA ALA A 26 13.51 6.26 4.77
C ALA A 26 12.80 5.47 3.66
N PHE A 27 11.48 5.57 3.58
CA PHE A 27 10.74 4.89 2.52
C PHE A 27 11.06 5.45 1.13
N LEU A 28 11.26 6.76 1.02
CA LEU A 28 11.70 7.35 -0.24
C LEU A 28 13.07 6.83 -0.65
N ALA A 29 13.97 6.65 0.31
CA ALA A 29 15.29 6.08 0.04
C ALA A 29 15.16 4.64 -0.47
N ALA A 30 14.25 3.84 0.10
CA ALA A 30 14.00 2.48 -0.36
C ALA A 30 13.50 2.47 -1.81
N ILE A 31 12.59 3.37 -2.14
CA ILE A 31 12.04 3.48 -3.50
C ILE A 31 13.16 3.89 -4.48
N ALA A 32 14.02 4.80 -4.07
CA ALA A 32 15.12 5.28 -4.91
C ALA A 32 16.12 4.17 -5.27
N VAL A 33 16.32 3.20 -4.39
CA VAL A 33 17.21 2.06 -4.68
C VAL A 33 16.75 1.31 -5.91
N GLU A 34 15.46 1.01 -6.00
CA GLU A 34 14.94 0.26 -7.15
C GLU A 34 14.87 1.14 -8.40
N SER A 35 14.55 2.42 -8.25
CA SER A 35 14.48 3.35 -9.36
C SER A 35 15.83 3.55 -10.03
N ALA A 36 16.91 3.30 -9.32
CA ALA A 36 18.27 3.42 -9.86
C ALA A 36 18.69 2.21 -10.70
N LEU A 37 17.92 1.12 -10.65
CA LEU A 37 18.22 -0.08 -11.44
C LEU A 37 17.85 0.13 -12.90
N PRO A 38 18.63 -0.41 -13.84
CA PRO A 38 18.33 -0.24 -15.26
C PRO A 38 17.17 -1.12 -15.72
N GLY A 39 16.39 -0.58 -16.65
CA GLY A 39 15.35 -1.34 -17.34
C GLY A 39 14.02 -1.43 -16.60
N PRO A 40 12.96 -1.79 -17.33
CA PRO A 40 11.67 -2.01 -16.72
C PRO A 40 11.66 -3.36 -16.00
N ALA A 41 11.28 -3.34 -14.74
CA ALA A 41 11.12 -4.56 -13.95
C ALA A 41 9.85 -4.43 -13.15
N ALA A 42 9.23 -5.56 -12.84
CA ALA A 42 8.12 -5.57 -11.91
C ALA A 42 8.62 -5.08 -10.56
N PRO A 43 7.82 -4.30 -9.81
CA PRO A 43 8.26 -3.81 -8.52
C PRO A 43 8.52 -4.97 -7.56
N SER A 44 9.59 -4.87 -6.79
CA SER A 44 9.92 -5.88 -5.78
C SER A 44 8.95 -5.75 -4.60
N PRO A 45 8.82 -6.81 -3.77
CA PRO A 45 8.03 -6.71 -2.55
C PRO A 45 8.49 -5.57 -1.64
N ALA A 46 9.80 -5.33 -1.53
CA ALA A 46 10.32 -4.23 -0.73
C ALA A 46 9.90 -2.87 -1.30
N ASN A 47 9.87 -2.74 -2.61
CA ASN A 47 9.43 -1.49 -3.25
C ASN A 47 7.95 -1.23 -2.98
N ILE A 48 7.12 -2.26 -3.11
CA ILE A 48 5.67 -2.15 -2.83
C ILE A 48 5.45 -1.78 -1.36
N GLU A 49 6.16 -2.45 -0.45
CA GLU A 49 6.08 -2.15 0.97
C GLU A 49 6.51 -0.72 1.27
N ALA A 50 7.57 -0.25 0.59
CA ALA A 50 8.04 1.12 0.76
C ALA A 50 6.99 2.14 0.33
N HIS A 51 6.30 1.88 -0.78
CA HIS A 51 5.21 2.77 -1.22
C HIS A 51 4.07 2.81 -0.20
N HIS A 52 3.66 1.67 0.34
CA HIS A 52 2.64 1.62 1.39
C HIS A 52 3.11 2.38 2.64
N GLY A 53 4.35 2.16 3.02
CA GLY A 53 4.93 2.85 4.17
C GLY A 53 4.97 4.35 3.98
N LEU A 54 5.33 4.79 2.78
CA LEU A 54 5.38 6.22 2.46
C LEU A 54 4.01 6.87 2.60
N VAL A 55 2.97 6.22 2.06
CA VAL A 55 1.60 6.73 2.17
C VAL A 55 1.23 6.93 3.64
N ARG A 56 1.49 5.92 4.45
CA ARG A 56 1.18 5.97 5.88
C ARG A 56 2.00 7.04 6.60
N ALA A 57 3.29 7.10 6.32
CA ALA A 57 4.19 8.05 6.99
C ALA A 57 3.79 9.49 6.68
N LEU A 58 3.46 9.79 5.43
CA LEU A 58 3.02 11.12 5.03
C LEU A 58 1.70 11.48 5.72
N ARG A 59 0.77 10.52 5.80
CA ARG A 59 -0.50 10.75 6.48
C ARG A 59 -0.28 11.02 7.97
N ASP A 60 0.55 10.20 8.62
CA ASP A 60 0.83 10.35 10.05
C ASP A 60 1.58 11.66 10.34
N ALA A 61 2.36 12.15 9.38
CA ALA A 61 3.05 13.44 9.50
C ALA A 61 2.14 14.63 9.22
N GLY A 62 0.87 14.39 8.88
CA GLY A 62 -0.08 15.46 8.56
C GLY A 62 0.08 16.02 7.16
N ARG A 63 0.90 15.41 6.32
CA ARG A 63 1.12 15.83 4.93
C ARG A 63 0.09 15.13 4.03
N LEU A 64 -1.17 15.51 4.18
CA LEU A 64 -2.29 14.76 3.64
C LEU A 64 -2.33 14.77 2.11
N GLU A 65 -2.08 15.92 1.47
CA GLU A 65 -2.09 15.98 0.00
C GLU A 65 -0.94 15.17 -0.60
N GLN A 66 0.22 15.18 0.06
CA GLN A 66 1.34 14.36 -0.37
C GLN A 66 1.03 12.87 -0.21
N SER A 67 0.34 12.50 0.88
CA SER A 67 -0.08 11.12 1.11
C SER A 67 -1.03 10.66 0.00
N ILE A 68 -1.96 11.51 -0.41
CA ILE A 68 -2.88 11.20 -1.51
C ILE A 68 -2.10 10.98 -2.80
N GLY A 69 -1.14 11.86 -3.11
CA GLY A 69 -0.30 11.70 -4.29
C GLY A 69 0.49 10.40 -4.28
N ALA A 70 1.06 10.04 -3.13
CA ALA A 70 1.78 8.78 -2.97
C ALA A 70 0.86 7.57 -3.12
N ALA A 71 -0.38 7.68 -2.61
CA ALA A 71 -1.36 6.59 -2.75
C ALA A 71 -1.82 6.42 -4.20
N LEU A 72 -1.98 7.53 -4.94
CA LEU A 72 -2.28 7.45 -6.35
C LEU A 72 -1.16 6.75 -7.12
N ALA A 73 0.08 7.07 -6.81
CA ALA A 73 1.23 6.40 -7.41
C ALA A 73 1.21 4.90 -7.09
N LEU A 74 0.84 4.55 -5.87
CA LEU A 74 0.73 3.16 -5.46
C LEU A 74 -0.34 2.41 -6.25
N THR A 75 -1.51 3.02 -6.49
CA THR A 75 -2.54 2.39 -7.30
C THR A 75 -2.12 2.22 -8.75
N THR A 76 -1.22 3.05 -9.25
CA THR A 76 -0.64 2.89 -10.58
C THR A 76 0.36 1.74 -10.60
N LEU A 77 1.12 1.58 -9.52
CA LEU A 77 2.11 0.52 -9.39
C LEU A 77 1.47 -0.85 -9.27
N THR A 78 0.41 -0.97 -8.49
CA THR A 78 -0.29 -2.23 -8.26
C THR A 78 -1.81 -2.02 -8.42
N PRO A 79 -2.28 -1.82 -9.68
CA PRO A 79 -3.68 -1.42 -9.90
C PRO A 79 -4.72 -2.47 -9.55
N ALA A 80 -4.32 -3.74 -9.47
CA ALA A 80 -5.25 -4.82 -9.12
C ALA A 80 -5.19 -5.21 -7.64
N ASP A 81 -4.34 -4.54 -6.87
CA ASP A 81 -4.20 -4.85 -5.45
C ASP A 81 -5.21 -4.03 -4.64
N PRO A 82 -6.17 -4.69 -3.97
CA PRO A 82 -7.16 -3.95 -3.17
C PRO A 82 -6.52 -3.12 -2.06
N LEU A 83 -5.36 -3.54 -1.54
CA LEU A 83 -4.70 -2.78 -0.47
C LEU A 83 -4.23 -1.41 -0.95
N ALA A 84 -3.83 -1.28 -2.22
CA ALA A 84 -3.44 0.01 -2.78
C ALA A 84 -4.63 0.98 -2.80
N HIS A 85 -5.79 0.49 -3.21
CA HIS A 85 -7.01 1.30 -3.28
C HIS A 85 -7.54 1.62 -1.88
N THR A 86 -7.36 0.72 -0.93
CA THR A 86 -7.69 0.98 0.48
C THR A 86 -6.79 2.10 1.04
N ALA A 87 -5.49 2.04 0.75
CA ALA A 87 -4.55 3.08 1.17
C ALA A 87 -4.96 4.44 0.60
N LEU A 88 -5.37 4.47 -0.66
CA LEU A 88 -5.85 5.69 -1.31
C LEU A 88 -7.12 6.21 -0.61
N SER A 89 -8.07 5.32 -0.32
CA SER A 89 -9.30 5.70 0.35
C SER A 89 -9.03 6.35 1.71
N ILE A 90 -8.15 5.73 2.49
CA ILE A 90 -7.81 6.25 3.82
C ILE A 90 -7.18 7.65 3.71
N SER A 91 -6.26 7.85 2.78
CA SER A 91 -5.61 9.14 2.60
C SER A 91 -6.58 10.21 2.10
N LEU A 92 -7.46 9.84 1.18
CA LEU A 92 -8.50 10.76 0.69
C LEU A 92 -9.47 11.14 1.81
N GLN A 93 -9.86 10.18 2.64
CA GLN A 93 -10.74 10.43 3.78
C GLN A 93 -10.07 11.39 4.76
N ALA A 94 -8.80 11.17 5.06
CA ALA A 94 -8.05 12.03 5.97
C ALA A 94 -7.95 13.45 5.42
N GLY A 95 -7.83 13.60 4.10
CA GLY A 95 -7.77 14.90 3.43
C GLY A 95 -9.12 15.57 3.20
N GLY A 96 -10.21 14.93 3.61
CA GLY A 96 -11.56 15.50 3.47
C GLY A 96 -12.20 15.26 2.11
N HIS A 97 -11.59 14.46 1.25
CA HIS A 97 -12.11 14.12 -0.08
C HIS A 97 -13.03 12.89 0.02
N VAL A 98 -14.16 13.05 0.69
CA VAL A 98 -15.04 11.93 1.05
C VAL A 98 -15.63 11.18 -0.16
N PRO A 99 -16.19 11.86 -1.18
CA PRO A 99 -16.72 11.12 -2.34
C PRO A 99 -15.66 10.30 -3.07
N GLU A 100 -14.47 10.86 -3.23
CA GLU A 100 -13.37 10.17 -3.87
C GLU A 100 -12.88 8.99 -3.02
N ALA A 101 -12.84 9.18 -1.70
CA ALA A 101 -12.48 8.11 -0.76
C ALA A 101 -13.47 6.94 -0.86
N GLU A 102 -14.76 7.23 -0.96
CA GLU A 102 -15.78 6.20 -1.11
C GLU A 102 -15.62 5.44 -2.42
N ALA A 103 -15.29 6.14 -3.51
CA ALA A 103 -15.04 5.50 -4.80
C ALA A 103 -13.84 4.57 -4.73
N ALA A 104 -12.75 5.00 -4.08
CA ALA A 104 -11.57 4.17 -3.91
C ALA A 104 -11.86 2.94 -3.05
N ALA A 105 -12.62 3.10 -1.98
CA ALA A 105 -13.03 1.99 -1.12
C ALA A 105 -13.90 0.99 -1.89
N ALA A 106 -14.80 1.48 -2.73
CA ALA A 106 -15.64 0.62 -3.58
C ALA A 106 -14.78 -0.18 -4.55
N ARG A 107 -13.77 0.46 -5.13
CA ARG A 107 -12.83 -0.23 -6.02
C ARG A 107 -12.10 -1.34 -5.29
N ALA A 108 -11.64 -1.08 -4.07
CA ALA A 108 -10.97 -2.09 -3.27
C ALA A 108 -11.88 -3.30 -3.02
N ARG A 109 -13.15 -3.06 -2.70
CA ARG A 109 -14.12 -4.14 -2.46
C ARG A 109 -14.33 -4.99 -3.72
N VAL A 110 -14.44 -4.35 -4.88
CA VAL A 110 -14.59 -5.06 -6.15
C VAL A 110 -13.38 -5.94 -6.42
N LEU A 111 -12.19 -5.42 -6.17
CA LEU A 111 -10.96 -6.17 -6.39
C LEU A 111 -10.84 -7.35 -5.42
N GLU A 112 -11.22 -7.15 -4.16
CA GLU A 112 -11.24 -8.24 -3.19
C GLU A 112 -12.21 -9.32 -3.61
N TRP A 113 -13.40 -8.93 -4.07
CA TRP A 113 -14.38 -9.87 -4.54
C TRP A 113 -13.86 -10.67 -5.73
N LYS A 114 -13.21 -10.01 -6.69
CA LYS A 114 -12.60 -10.72 -7.82
C LYS A 114 -11.57 -11.75 -7.37
N ILE A 115 -10.76 -11.40 -6.37
CA ILE A 115 -9.79 -12.34 -5.82
C ILE A 115 -10.49 -13.54 -5.19
N GLN A 116 -11.55 -13.31 -4.42
CA GLN A 116 -12.32 -14.38 -3.80
C GLN A 116 -12.92 -15.32 -4.83
N LEU A 117 -13.44 -14.77 -5.94
CA LEU A 117 -14.01 -15.59 -7.00
C LEU A 117 -12.96 -16.45 -7.70
N GLN A 118 -11.69 -16.05 -7.66
CA GLN A 118 -10.60 -16.82 -8.24
C GLN A 118 -10.01 -17.82 -7.28
N SER A 119 -10.47 -17.83 -6.02
CA SER A 119 -9.97 -18.76 -5.02
C SER A 119 -10.41 -20.19 -5.33
N PRO A 120 -9.58 -21.19 -5.00
CA PRO A 120 -9.94 -22.58 -5.23
C PRO A 120 -11.25 -22.95 -4.53
N PRO A 121 -12.11 -23.78 -5.17
CA PRO A 121 -13.41 -24.11 -4.59
C PRO A 121 -13.34 -24.76 -3.21
N GLU A 122 -12.28 -25.49 -2.91
CA GLU A 122 -12.14 -26.13 -1.61
C GLU A 122 -12.08 -25.13 -0.46
N LYS A 123 -11.72 -23.90 -0.73
CA LYS A 123 -11.71 -22.88 0.31
C LYS A 123 -13.09 -22.39 0.67
N SER A 124 -13.97 -22.38 -0.30
CA SER A 124 -15.33 -21.92 -0.06
C SER A 124 -16.16 -23.03 0.53
N LEU A 125 -15.57 -24.23 0.61
CA LEU A 125 -16.33 -25.35 0.96
C LEU A 125 -15.94 -25.95 2.24
N SER A 126 -15.95 -25.36 3.21
CA SER A 126 -16.05 -26.11 4.42
C SER A 126 -17.29 -26.96 4.42
N THR A 127 -17.60 -27.52 3.27
CA THR A 127 -18.77 -28.38 3.20
C THR A 127 -18.62 -29.59 4.02
N GLN A 128 -17.39 -29.99 4.29
CA GLN A 128 -17.20 -31.04 5.24
C GLN A 128 -17.73 -30.66 6.60
N ASP A 129 -17.72 -29.38 6.90
CA ASP A 129 -18.26 -28.89 8.15
C ASP A 129 -19.78 -29.01 8.19
N LEU A 130 -20.40 -29.13 7.01
CA LEU A 130 -21.83 -29.29 6.91
C LEU A 130 -22.25 -30.74 6.92
N GLU A 131 -21.31 -31.65 6.84
CA GLU A 131 -21.62 -33.05 6.86
C GLU A 131 -21.93 -33.52 8.27
N PRO A 132 -22.99 -34.26 8.45
CA PRO A 132 -23.35 -34.79 9.76
C PRO A 132 -22.38 -35.82 10.26
#